data_3c9763625b0a17ba776a6078d25d7e2d
#
_entry.id   3c9763625b0a17ba776a6078d25d7e2d
#
_cell.length_a   1.000
_cell.length_b   1.000
_cell.length_c   1.000
_cell.angle_alpha   90.00
_cell.angle_beta   90.00
_cell.angle_gamma   90.00
#
_symmetry.space_group_name_H-M   'P 1'
#
loop_
_entity.id
_entity.type
_entity.pdbx_description
1 polymer ?
#
loop_
_entity_poly.entity_id
_entity_poly.type
_entity_poly.pdbx_seq_one_letter_code
_entity_poly.pdbx_strand_id
1 'polypeptide(L)'
;VTMPPSGTDTNRREIASAACALVAEGGLDSVSMRRIAKHLGATTGYISHYYADKEDLLEAALRTALTDLTAGSEPLSTNLEEWIDNAVRTLPHNVDSQRFWRILTAFQAASLNNPRLAEILHVYVVEQISALTGHLTGKVGTDAPEDEVTALARSLFALVSGLGTTSTITPDAFTPEQLRTIIRSSVYGLLDEFTARHTNP
;
A
#
# COMPACT_ATOMS: atom_id res chain seq x y z
N VAL A 1 24.82 -8.19 -4.21
CA VAL A 1 24.97 -7.77 -5.61
C VAL A 1 23.71 -8.24 -6.34
N THR A 2 22.71 -7.37 -6.50
CA THR A 2 21.50 -7.65 -7.27
C THR A 2 21.87 -7.62 -8.76
N MET A 3 21.66 -8.72 -9.46
CA MET A 3 21.80 -8.75 -10.92
C MET A 3 20.81 -7.75 -11.54
N PRO A 4 21.19 -7.00 -12.59
CA PRO A 4 20.24 -6.16 -13.32
C PRO A 4 19.09 -7.02 -13.86
N PRO A 5 17.83 -6.51 -13.85
CA PRO A 5 16.68 -7.24 -14.35
C PRO A 5 16.90 -7.67 -15.80
N SER A 6 16.49 -8.88 -16.14
CA SER A 6 16.54 -9.36 -17.53
C SER A 6 15.63 -8.49 -18.41
N GLY A 7 15.90 -8.41 -19.71
CA GLY A 7 15.02 -7.67 -20.62
C GLY A 7 13.55 -8.15 -20.57
N THR A 8 13.35 -9.43 -20.24
CA THR A 8 12.02 -10.04 -20.03
C THR A 8 11.34 -9.48 -18.78
N ASP A 9 12.06 -9.32 -17.67
CA ASP A 9 11.50 -8.78 -16.42
C ASP A 9 11.16 -7.30 -16.56
N THR A 10 11.98 -6.55 -17.29
CA THR A 10 11.71 -5.14 -17.61
C THR A 10 10.43 -4.99 -18.40
N ASN A 11 10.23 -5.80 -19.44
CA ASN A 11 9.03 -5.77 -20.27
C ASN A 11 7.78 -6.21 -19.49
N ARG A 12 7.87 -7.24 -18.66
CA ARG A 12 6.77 -7.65 -17.77
C ARG A 12 6.35 -6.50 -16.85
N ARG A 13 7.31 -5.83 -16.22
CA ARG A 13 7.03 -4.69 -15.33
C ARG A 13 6.41 -3.51 -16.08
N GLU A 14 6.88 -3.20 -17.30
CA GLU A 14 6.29 -2.15 -18.13
C GLU A 14 4.81 -2.43 -18.45
N ILE A 15 4.48 -3.67 -18.85
CA ILE A 15 3.11 -4.08 -19.13
C ILE A 15 2.25 -4.01 -17.86
N ALA A 16 2.74 -4.46 -16.72
CA ALA A 16 2.04 -4.38 -15.44
C ALA A 16 1.81 -2.92 -15.00
N SER A 17 2.78 -2.04 -15.19
CA SER A 17 2.66 -0.60 -14.92
C SER A 17 1.62 0.07 -15.82
N ALA A 18 1.53 -0.33 -17.10
CA ALA A 18 0.48 0.13 -18.00
C ALA A 18 -0.91 -0.33 -17.54
N ALA A 19 -1.01 -1.57 -17.00
CA ALA A 19 -2.25 -2.04 -16.38
C ALA A 19 -2.63 -1.20 -15.15
N CYS A 20 -1.68 -0.87 -14.28
CA CYS A 20 -1.89 0.05 -13.14
C CYS A 20 -2.43 1.42 -13.61
N ALA A 21 -1.89 1.96 -14.72
CA ALA A 21 -2.37 3.23 -15.26
C ALA A 21 -3.86 3.14 -15.66
N LEU A 22 -4.24 2.10 -16.37
CA LEU A 22 -5.64 1.89 -16.76
C LEU A 22 -6.55 1.66 -15.55
N VAL A 23 -6.09 0.92 -14.52
CA VAL A 23 -6.85 0.75 -13.26
C VAL A 23 -7.09 2.09 -12.57
N ALA A 24 -6.08 2.95 -12.50
CA ALA A 24 -6.20 4.28 -11.87
C ALA A 24 -7.21 5.18 -12.60
N GLU A 25 -7.32 5.05 -13.93
CA GLU A 25 -8.22 5.85 -14.77
C GLU A 25 -9.66 5.35 -14.74
N GLY A 26 -9.89 4.06 -14.82
CA GLY A 26 -11.22 3.50 -15.04
C GLY A 26 -11.53 2.20 -14.29
N GLY A 27 -10.77 1.88 -13.23
CA GLY A 27 -10.95 0.65 -12.46
C GLY A 27 -10.55 -0.61 -13.22
N LEU A 28 -10.75 -1.78 -12.58
CA LEU A 28 -10.33 -3.08 -13.14
C LEU A 28 -11.07 -3.44 -14.44
N ASP A 29 -12.31 -2.99 -14.63
CA ASP A 29 -13.08 -3.24 -15.85
C ASP A 29 -12.48 -2.54 -17.07
N SER A 30 -11.72 -1.48 -16.85
CA SER A 30 -10.99 -0.78 -17.91
C SER A 30 -9.84 -1.59 -18.49
N VAL A 31 -9.34 -2.61 -17.78
CA VAL A 31 -8.17 -3.40 -18.17
C VAL A 31 -8.56 -4.52 -19.12
N SER A 32 -7.90 -4.56 -20.27
CA SER A 32 -7.93 -5.69 -21.21
C SER A 32 -6.62 -5.77 -21.98
N MET A 33 -6.24 -6.96 -22.44
CA MET A 33 -5.02 -7.18 -23.24
C MET A 33 -4.96 -6.21 -24.44
N ARG A 34 -6.09 -5.95 -25.07
CA ARG A 34 -6.20 -5.02 -26.22
C ARG A 34 -5.97 -3.56 -25.80
N ARG A 35 -6.52 -3.12 -24.66
CA ARG A 35 -6.33 -1.73 -24.18
C ARG A 35 -4.91 -1.48 -23.76
N ILE A 36 -4.27 -2.46 -23.11
CA ILE A 36 -2.86 -2.38 -22.73
C ILE A 36 -1.98 -2.33 -23.97
N ALA A 37 -2.20 -3.22 -24.94
CA ALA A 37 -1.47 -3.20 -26.20
C ALA A 37 -1.58 -1.82 -26.88
N LYS A 38 -2.81 -1.26 -26.93
CA LYS A 38 -3.01 0.11 -27.47
C LYS A 38 -2.26 1.17 -26.66
N HIS A 39 -2.28 1.08 -25.34
CA HIS A 39 -1.61 2.03 -24.44
C HIS A 39 -0.08 2.05 -24.65
N LEU A 40 0.50 0.86 -24.89
CA LEU A 40 1.95 0.69 -25.12
C LEU A 40 2.38 0.83 -26.59
N GLY A 41 1.44 1.07 -27.51
CA GLY A 41 1.77 1.06 -28.96
C GLY A 41 2.21 -0.32 -29.47
N ALA A 42 1.81 -1.40 -28.81
CA ALA A 42 2.19 -2.77 -29.07
C ALA A 42 1.03 -3.59 -29.68
N THR A 43 1.28 -4.85 -30.00
CA THR A 43 0.24 -5.80 -30.42
C THR A 43 -0.30 -6.59 -29.23
N THR A 44 -1.54 -7.11 -29.34
CA THR A 44 -2.10 -8.01 -28.32
C THR A 44 -1.25 -9.27 -28.18
N GLY A 45 -0.66 -9.79 -29.27
CA GLY A 45 0.25 -10.92 -29.24
C GLY A 45 1.52 -10.66 -28.41
N TYR A 46 2.04 -9.42 -28.45
CA TYR A 46 3.14 -9.02 -27.58
C TYR A 46 2.76 -9.15 -26.09
N ILE A 47 1.59 -8.66 -25.68
CA ILE A 47 1.14 -8.77 -24.30
C ILE A 47 0.93 -10.24 -23.89
N SER A 48 0.29 -11.05 -24.77
CA SER A 48 0.02 -12.48 -24.53
C SER A 48 1.29 -13.35 -24.47
N HIS A 49 2.41 -12.83 -24.95
CA HIS A 49 3.72 -13.49 -24.78
C HIS A 49 4.19 -13.44 -23.30
N TYR A 50 3.82 -12.39 -22.56
CA TYR A 50 4.26 -12.19 -21.16
C TYR A 50 3.21 -12.60 -20.13
N TYR A 51 1.92 -12.53 -20.46
CA TYR A 51 0.79 -12.80 -19.56
C TYR A 51 -0.21 -13.71 -20.23
N ALA A 52 -0.54 -14.82 -19.57
CA ALA A 52 -1.44 -15.83 -20.12
C ALA A 52 -2.85 -15.29 -20.34
N ASP A 53 -3.35 -14.51 -19.40
CA ASP A 53 -4.68 -13.93 -19.41
C ASP A 53 -4.75 -12.60 -18.63
N LYS A 54 -5.96 -12.04 -18.53
CA LYS A 54 -6.22 -10.81 -17.78
C LYS A 54 -5.95 -10.98 -16.29
N GLU A 55 -6.20 -12.14 -15.71
CA GLU A 55 -6.05 -12.38 -14.27
C GLU A 55 -4.58 -12.39 -13.89
N ASP A 56 -3.73 -13.13 -14.63
CA ASP A 56 -2.27 -13.13 -14.47
C ASP A 56 -1.70 -11.71 -14.56
N LEU A 57 -2.20 -10.91 -15.49
CA LEU A 57 -1.79 -9.52 -15.64
C LEU A 57 -2.25 -8.64 -14.47
N LEU A 58 -3.47 -8.81 -13.94
CA LEU A 58 -3.96 -8.06 -12.79
C LEU A 58 -3.19 -8.39 -11.52
N GLU A 59 -2.82 -9.65 -11.31
CA GLU A 59 -1.93 -10.02 -10.20
C GLU A 59 -0.57 -9.32 -10.29
N ALA A 60 0.05 -9.34 -11.48
CA ALA A 60 1.32 -8.67 -11.70
C ALA A 60 1.19 -7.14 -11.52
N ALA A 61 0.09 -6.54 -11.95
CA ALA A 61 -0.19 -5.12 -11.75
C ALA A 61 -0.31 -4.79 -10.25
N LEU A 62 -1.06 -5.58 -9.48
CA LEU A 62 -1.17 -5.39 -8.03
C LEU A 62 0.19 -5.49 -7.34
N ARG A 63 0.98 -6.55 -7.63
CA ARG A 63 2.33 -6.70 -7.08
C ARG A 63 3.24 -5.53 -7.45
N THR A 64 3.16 -5.03 -8.69
CA THR A 64 3.94 -3.87 -9.14
C THR A 64 3.54 -2.62 -8.37
N ALA A 65 2.25 -2.33 -8.21
CA ALA A 65 1.76 -1.18 -7.45
C ALA A 65 2.22 -1.21 -5.99
N LEU A 66 2.14 -2.38 -5.33
CA LEU A 66 2.58 -2.54 -3.94
C LEU A 66 4.10 -2.40 -3.79
N THR A 67 4.87 -2.94 -4.75
CA THR A 67 6.34 -2.81 -4.77
C THR A 67 6.76 -1.36 -4.98
N ASP A 68 6.13 -0.63 -5.90
CA ASP A 68 6.45 0.77 -6.17
C ASP A 68 6.15 1.67 -4.95
N LEU A 69 5.10 1.37 -4.18
CA LEU A 69 4.83 2.03 -2.90
C LEU A 69 5.95 1.81 -1.89
N THR A 70 6.37 0.55 -1.71
CA THR A 70 7.38 0.19 -0.71
C THR A 70 8.79 0.63 -1.14
N ALA A 71 9.10 0.64 -2.43
CA ALA A 71 10.39 1.09 -2.95
C ALA A 71 10.65 2.59 -2.75
N GLY A 72 9.59 3.40 -2.69
CA GLY A 72 9.67 4.84 -2.38
C GLY A 72 9.59 5.17 -0.89
N SER A 73 9.40 4.17 -0.04
CA SER A 73 9.32 4.36 1.41
C SER A 73 10.72 4.42 1.99
N GLU A 74 11.07 5.56 2.61
CA GLU A 74 12.24 5.64 3.48
C GLU A 74 12.14 4.58 4.59
N PRO A 75 13.26 4.02 5.06
CA PRO A 75 13.26 3.15 6.23
C PRO A 75 12.45 3.80 7.35
N LEU A 76 11.63 3.01 8.05
CA LEU A 76 10.81 3.53 9.14
C LEU A 76 11.71 4.31 10.12
N SER A 77 11.48 5.62 10.20
CA SER A 77 12.29 6.51 11.02
C SER A 77 12.19 6.13 12.50
N THR A 78 13.30 6.20 13.20
CA THR A 78 13.31 6.07 14.65
C THR A 78 12.64 7.27 15.34
N ASN A 79 12.39 8.37 14.63
CA ASN A 79 11.68 9.54 15.11
C ASN A 79 10.17 9.39 14.82
N LEU A 80 9.34 9.51 15.88
CA LEU A 80 7.89 9.36 15.79
C LEU A 80 7.25 10.43 14.91
N GLU A 81 7.72 11.68 14.98
CA GLU A 81 7.20 12.77 14.14
C GLU A 81 7.51 12.54 12.66
N GLU A 82 8.71 12.03 12.34
CA GLU A 82 9.05 11.66 10.96
C GLU A 82 8.20 10.49 10.47
N TRP A 83 7.89 9.53 11.34
CA TRP A 83 6.97 8.44 10.99
C TRP A 83 5.56 8.99 10.69
N ILE A 84 5.06 9.91 11.54
CA ILE A 84 3.77 10.57 11.31
C ILE A 84 3.78 11.33 9.98
N ASP A 85 4.83 12.09 9.69
CA ASP A 85 4.97 12.82 8.43
C ASP A 85 5.04 11.89 7.23
N ASN A 86 5.72 10.75 7.35
CA ASN A 86 5.76 9.72 6.33
C ASN A 86 4.36 9.12 6.10
N ALA A 87 3.64 8.76 7.16
CA ALA A 87 2.28 8.25 7.07
C ALA A 87 1.36 9.25 6.35
N VAL A 88 1.43 10.54 6.71
CA VAL A 88 0.66 11.60 6.03
C VAL A 88 1.03 11.71 4.55
N ARG A 89 2.32 11.63 4.21
CA ARG A 89 2.78 11.69 2.81
C ARG A 89 2.28 10.53 1.95
N THR A 90 2.01 9.36 2.53
CA THR A 90 1.42 8.24 1.78
C THR A 90 -0.05 8.43 1.48
N LEU A 91 -0.77 9.30 2.21
CA LEU A 91 -2.19 9.54 1.99
C LEU A 91 -2.47 10.32 0.70
N PRO A 92 -3.68 10.25 0.12
CA PRO A 92 -3.98 10.79 -1.21
C PRO A 92 -4.10 12.32 -1.20
N HIS A 93 -2.97 13.01 -1.13
CA HIS A 93 -2.90 14.49 -1.13
C HIS A 93 -2.19 15.09 -2.37
N ASN A 94 -1.53 14.26 -3.17
CA ASN A 94 -0.91 14.64 -4.45
C ASN A 94 -1.28 13.64 -5.55
N VAL A 95 -0.90 13.93 -6.79
CA VAL A 95 -1.28 13.13 -7.96
C VAL A 95 -0.80 11.67 -7.83
N ASP A 96 0.42 11.44 -7.35
CA ASP A 96 0.99 10.10 -7.27
C ASP A 96 0.35 9.27 -6.16
N SER A 97 0.18 9.85 -4.96
CA SER A 97 -0.50 9.17 -3.86
C SER A 97 -1.98 8.94 -4.16
N GLN A 98 -2.68 9.88 -4.79
CA GLN A 98 -4.06 9.69 -5.25
C GLN A 98 -4.17 8.54 -6.26
N ARG A 99 -3.23 8.49 -7.22
CA ARG A 99 -3.18 7.40 -8.20
C ARG A 99 -2.97 6.05 -7.53
N PHE A 100 -2.02 5.95 -6.60
CA PHE A 100 -1.77 4.73 -5.84
C PHE A 100 -3.00 4.27 -5.07
N TRP A 101 -3.63 5.15 -4.30
CA TRP A 101 -4.80 4.80 -3.50
C TRP A 101 -6.01 4.40 -4.35
N ARG A 102 -6.19 5.01 -5.52
CA ARG A 102 -7.20 4.57 -6.50
C ARG A 102 -6.96 3.14 -6.97
N ILE A 103 -5.71 2.81 -7.29
CA ILE A 103 -5.32 1.45 -7.68
C ILE A 103 -5.59 0.48 -6.51
N LEU A 104 -5.08 0.80 -5.33
CA LEU A 104 -5.22 -0.07 -4.15
C LEU A 104 -6.69 -0.31 -3.80
N THR A 105 -7.51 0.74 -3.75
CA THR A 105 -8.95 0.63 -3.43
C THR A 105 -9.69 -0.21 -4.47
N ALA A 106 -9.36 -0.07 -5.77
CA ALA A 106 -9.95 -0.89 -6.82
C ALA A 106 -9.59 -2.37 -6.65
N PHE A 107 -8.33 -2.70 -6.34
CA PHE A 107 -7.91 -4.07 -6.09
C PHE A 107 -8.47 -4.64 -4.78
N GLN A 108 -8.59 -3.84 -3.72
CA GLN A 108 -9.24 -4.25 -2.47
C GLN A 108 -10.70 -4.65 -2.72
N ALA A 109 -11.46 -3.84 -3.47
CA ALA A 109 -12.83 -4.19 -3.82
C ALA A 109 -12.92 -5.49 -4.66
N ALA A 110 -12.02 -5.66 -5.63
CA ALA A 110 -11.99 -6.86 -6.46
C ALA A 110 -11.59 -8.12 -5.70
N SER A 111 -10.73 -8.00 -4.68
CA SER A 111 -10.27 -9.13 -3.87
C SER A 111 -11.39 -9.82 -3.09
N LEU A 112 -12.51 -9.12 -2.82
CA LEU A 112 -13.67 -9.71 -2.15
C LEU A 112 -14.25 -10.90 -2.94
N ASN A 113 -14.06 -10.95 -4.25
CA ASN A 113 -14.56 -12.00 -5.14
C ASN A 113 -13.44 -12.69 -5.95
N ASN A 114 -12.17 -12.39 -5.64
CA ASN A 114 -11.02 -12.98 -6.32
C ASN A 114 -9.98 -13.45 -5.29
N PRO A 115 -9.91 -14.78 -4.99
CA PRO A 115 -9.00 -15.33 -3.99
C PRO A 115 -7.51 -15.08 -4.29
N ARG A 116 -7.11 -15.00 -5.56
CA ARG A 116 -5.71 -14.76 -5.95
C ARG A 116 -5.27 -13.34 -5.60
N LEU A 117 -6.14 -12.34 -5.83
CA LEU A 117 -5.89 -10.96 -5.41
C LEU A 117 -5.95 -10.81 -3.88
N ALA A 118 -6.87 -11.54 -3.23
CA ALA A 118 -6.98 -11.56 -1.78
C ALA A 118 -5.71 -12.06 -1.11
N GLU A 119 -5.09 -13.12 -1.64
CA GLU A 119 -3.82 -13.67 -1.13
C GLU A 119 -2.67 -12.65 -1.24
N ILE A 120 -2.56 -11.95 -2.37
CA ILE A 120 -1.53 -10.91 -2.55
C ILE A 120 -1.71 -9.79 -1.53
N LEU A 121 -2.94 -9.32 -1.33
CA LEU A 121 -3.24 -8.29 -0.34
C LEU A 121 -3.04 -8.78 1.09
N HIS A 122 -3.36 -10.03 1.39
CA HIS A 122 -3.11 -10.64 2.70
C HIS A 122 -1.62 -10.60 3.05
N VAL A 123 -0.77 -11.09 2.15
CA VAL A 123 0.69 -11.05 2.34
C VAL A 123 1.17 -9.62 2.57
N TYR A 124 0.73 -8.67 1.74
CA TYR A 124 1.08 -7.26 1.90
C TYR A 124 0.68 -6.71 3.27
N VAL A 125 -0.55 -6.95 3.72
CA VAL A 125 -1.04 -6.45 5.04
C VAL A 125 -0.22 -7.05 6.18
N VAL A 126 0.07 -8.35 6.13
CA VAL A 126 0.90 -9.03 7.16
C VAL A 126 2.30 -8.44 7.21
N GLU A 127 2.93 -8.22 6.05
CA GLU A 127 4.27 -7.62 5.98
C GLU A 127 4.29 -6.18 6.54
N GLN A 128 3.28 -5.34 6.20
CA GLN A 128 3.20 -3.99 6.73
C GLN A 128 3.01 -3.96 8.25
N ILE A 129 2.13 -4.82 8.78
CA ILE A 129 1.93 -4.93 10.23
C ILE A 129 3.20 -5.43 10.92
N SER A 130 3.87 -6.43 10.36
CA SER A 130 5.12 -6.96 10.92
C SER A 130 6.23 -5.90 10.95
N ALA A 131 6.42 -5.15 9.86
CA ALA A 131 7.38 -4.06 9.79
C ALA A 131 7.08 -2.97 10.83
N LEU A 132 5.80 -2.61 10.98
CA LEU A 132 5.38 -1.62 11.97
C LEU A 132 5.53 -2.15 13.41
N THR A 133 5.26 -3.42 13.67
CA THR A 133 5.49 -4.07 14.96
C THR A 133 6.97 -3.98 15.33
N GLY A 134 7.88 -4.38 14.45
CA GLY A 134 9.32 -4.30 14.69
C GLY A 134 9.80 -2.86 14.97
N HIS A 135 9.23 -1.88 14.25
CA HIS A 135 9.52 -0.46 14.51
C HIS A 135 9.03 0.00 15.89
N LEU A 136 7.81 -0.38 16.29
CA LEU A 136 7.23 -0.02 17.58
C LEU A 136 7.94 -0.70 18.76
N THR A 137 8.37 -1.95 18.62
CA THR A 137 9.12 -2.67 19.65
C THR A 137 10.37 -1.88 20.09
N GLY A 138 11.08 -1.29 19.12
CA GLY A 138 12.22 -0.43 19.40
C GLY A 138 11.88 0.89 20.14
N LYS A 139 10.59 1.26 20.20
CA LYS A 139 10.08 2.48 20.84
C LYS A 139 9.52 2.24 22.23
N VAL A 140 8.72 1.20 22.38
CA VAL A 140 8.01 0.91 23.64
C VAL A 140 8.86 0.11 24.64
N GLY A 141 10.05 -0.33 24.23
CA GLY A 141 10.97 -1.14 25.05
C GLY A 141 10.81 -2.65 24.78
N THR A 142 11.88 -3.38 25.05
CA THR A 142 11.96 -4.83 24.78
C THR A 142 11.15 -5.68 25.73
N ASP A 143 10.66 -5.12 26.83
CA ASP A 143 9.91 -5.84 27.87
C ASP A 143 8.39 -5.87 27.61
N ALA A 144 7.93 -5.13 26.60
CA ALA A 144 6.51 -5.12 26.21
C ALA A 144 6.12 -6.43 25.53
N PRO A 145 4.94 -7.02 25.86
CA PRO A 145 4.43 -8.23 25.20
C PRO A 145 4.29 -8.03 23.69
N GLU A 146 4.84 -8.93 22.89
CA GLU A 146 4.85 -8.84 21.42
C GLU A 146 3.45 -8.76 20.81
N ASP A 147 2.50 -9.49 21.38
CA ASP A 147 1.10 -9.51 20.94
C ASP A 147 0.42 -8.14 21.15
N GLU A 148 0.74 -7.43 22.22
CA GLU A 148 0.22 -6.09 22.48
C GLU A 148 0.86 -5.04 21.55
N VAL A 149 2.15 -5.14 21.29
CA VAL A 149 2.82 -4.29 20.30
C VAL A 149 2.25 -4.53 18.90
N THR A 150 1.98 -5.79 18.58
CA THR A 150 1.32 -6.14 17.31
C THR A 150 -0.10 -5.61 17.22
N ALA A 151 -0.86 -5.60 18.34
CA ALA A 151 -2.19 -5.00 18.38
C ALA A 151 -2.14 -3.48 18.13
N LEU A 152 -1.15 -2.80 18.70
CA LEU A 152 -0.90 -1.38 18.44
C LEU A 152 -0.58 -1.14 16.95
N ALA A 153 0.31 -1.96 16.37
CA ALA A 153 0.66 -1.89 14.95
C ALA A 153 -0.58 -2.07 14.05
N ARG A 154 -1.45 -3.04 14.37
CA ARG A 154 -2.72 -3.27 13.65
C ARG A 154 -3.64 -2.05 13.72
N SER A 155 -3.75 -1.41 14.87
CA SER A 155 -4.58 -0.21 15.07
C SER A 155 -4.09 0.94 14.20
N LEU A 156 -2.78 1.20 14.18
CA LEU A 156 -2.19 2.25 13.37
C LEU A 156 -2.30 1.96 11.87
N PHE A 157 -2.07 0.72 11.45
CA PHE A 157 -2.25 0.29 10.07
C PHE A 157 -3.71 0.49 9.62
N ALA A 158 -4.68 0.06 10.43
CA ALA A 158 -6.10 0.23 10.14
C ALA A 158 -6.51 1.70 10.04
N LEU A 159 -5.98 2.56 10.92
CA LEU A 159 -6.20 4.00 10.88
C LEU A 159 -5.73 4.61 9.55
N VAL A 160 -4.46 4.39 9.17
CA VAL A 160 -3.89 4.94 7.92
C VAL A 160 -4.62 4.40 6.70
N SER A 161 -4.92 3.09 6.67
CA SER A 161 -5.66 2.45 5.59
C SER A 161 -7.09 3.01 5.46
N GLY A 162 -7.78 3.21 6.57
CA GLY A 162 -9.12 3.81 6.60
C GLY A 162 -9.12 5.25 6.10
N LEU A 163 -8.17 6.06 6.57
CA LEU A 163 -8.02 7.45 6.11
C LEU A 163 -7.71 7.51 4.61
N GLY A 164 -6.80 6.66 4.13
CA GLY A 164 -6.44 6.61 2.71
C GLY A 164 -7.61 6.24 1.81
N THR A 165 -8.34 5.19 2.17
CA THR A 165 -9.54 4.77 1.44
C THR A 165 -10.63 5.86 1.47
N THR A 166 -10.92 6.43 2.64
CA THR A 166 -11.94 7.47 2.79
C THR A 166 -11.58 8.71 1.99
N SER A 167 -10.33 9.20 2.06
CA SER A 167 -9.88 10.35 1.28
C SER A 167 -9.85 10.09 -0.23
N THR A 168 -9.77 8.84 -0.66
CA THR A 168 -9.86 8.48 -2.08
C THR A 168 -11.30 8.53 -2.58
N ILE A 169 -12.25 8.05 -1.78
CA ILE A 169 -13.67 8.01 -2.12
C ILE A 169 -14.32 9.39 -1.96
N THR A 170 -13.91 10.12 -0.93
CA THR A 170 -14.41 11.46 -0.57
C THR A 170 -13.23 12.42 -0.42
N PRO A 171 -12.67 12.97 -1.53
CA PRO A 171 -11.45 13.79 -1.48
C PRO A 171 -11.53 15.03 -0.60
N ASP A 172 -12.74 15.58 -0.45
CA ASP A 172 -12.97 16.81 0.34
C ASP A 172 -13.29 16.52 1.82
N ALA A 173 -13.28 15.24 2.25
CA ALA A 173 -13.62 14.86 3.63
C ALA A 173 -12.58 15.36 4.65
N PHE A 174 -11.30 15.41 4.24
CA PHE A 174 -10.20 15.81 5.11
C PHE A 174 -9.20 16.70 4.38
N THR A 175 -8.78 17.78 5.03
CA THR A 175 -7.59 18.52 4.58
C THR A 175 -6.31 17.79 4.99
N PRO A 176 -5.16 18.05 4.33
CA PRO A 176 -3.87 17.47 4.75
C PRO A 176 -3.52 17.78 6.22
N GLU A 177 -3.88 18.94 6.72
CA GLU A 177 -3.67 19.33 8.12
C GLU A 177 -4.54 18.52 9.08
N GLN A 178 -5.80 18.26 8.71
CA GLN A 178 -6.70 17.41 9.49
C GLN A 178 -6.20 15.96 9.51
N LEU A 179 -5.73 15.43 8.38
CA LEU A 179 -5.13 14.09 8.32
C LEU A 179 -3.92 13.98 9.26
N ARG A 180 -3.01 14.96 9.22
CA ARG A 180 -1.87 15.02 10.13
C ARG A 180 -2.31 15.07 11.59
N THR A 181 -3.29 15.90 11.93
CA THR A 181 -3.81 16.03 13.29
C THR A 181 -4.42 14.72 13.77
N ILE A 182 -5.23 14.05 12.95
CA ILE A 182 -5.86 12.77 13.28
C ILE A 182 -4.79 11.70 13.53
N ILE A 183 -3.84 11.53 12.62
CA ILE A 183 -2.77 10.53 12.77
C ILE A 183 -1.97 10.82 14.03
N ARG A 184 -1.51 12.07 14.22
CA ARG A 184 -0.71 12.45 15.36
C ARG A 184 -1.43 12.19 16.69
N SER A 185 -2.66 12.67 16.82
CA SER A 185 -3.45 12.48 18.05
C SER A 185 -3.70 11.00 18.35
N SER A 186 -3.97 10.19 17.30
CA SER A 186 -4.20 8.75 17.47
C SER A 186 -2.93 8.00 17.85
N VAL A 187 -1.80 8.35 17.22
CA VAL A 187 -0.51 7.72 17.55
C VAL A 187 -0.10 8.01 18.99
N TYR A 188 -0.13 9.28 19.41
CA TYR A 188 0.23 9.64 20.79
C TYR A 188 -0.77 9.05 21.79
N GLY A 189 -2.08 9.12 21.53
CA GLY A 189 -3.08 8.56 22.43
C GLY A 189 -2.93 7.04 22.62
N LEU A 190 -2.66 6.31 21.54
CA LEU A 190 -2.42 4.86 21.63
C LEU A 190 -1.11 4.51 22.35
N LEU A 191 -0.05 5.30 22.17
CA LEU A 191 1.22 5.10 22.86
C LEU A 191 1.11 5.44 24.35
N ASP A 192 0.43 6.52 24.69
CA ASP A 192 0.20 6.94 26.09
C ASP A 192 -0.62 5.88 26.82
N GLU A 193 -1.69 5.37 26.21
CA GLU A 193 -2.51 4.29 26.75
C GLU A 193 -1.71 3.00 26.93
N PHE A 194 -0.88 2.66 25.94
CA PHE A 194 0.01 1.51 26.00
C PHE A 194 1.01 1.64 27.17
N THR A 195 1.67 2.78 27.26
CA THR A 195 2.66 3.06 28.31
C THR A 195 2.02 3.05 29.71
N ALA A 196 0.85 3.64 29.87
CA ALA A 196 0.13 3.68 31.14
C ALA A 196 -0.22 2.27 31.67
N ARG A 197 -0.52 1.32 30.77
CA ARG A 197 -0.79 -0.09 31.14
C ARG A 197 0.47 -0.83 31.61
N HIS A 198 1.65 -0.45 31.14
CA HIS A 198 2.91 -1.16 31.42
C HIS A 198 3.80 -0.47 32.44
N THR A 199 3.48 0.76 32.87
CA THR A 199 4.29 1.53 33.83
C THR A 199 3.69 1.52 35.24
N ASN A 200 2.51 0.92 35.44
CA ASN A 200 1.88 0.83 36.76
C ASN A 200 2.19 -0.56 37.35
N PRO A 201 3.06 -0.65 38.38
CA PRO A 201 3.41 -1.92 39.04
C PRO A 201 2.23 -2.53 39.82
#